data_87f1278ca99926d7637bb331dd81b5ce
#
_entry.id   87f1278ca99926d7637bb331dd81b5ce
#
_cell.length_a   1.000
_cell.length_b   1.000
_cell.length_c   1.000
_cell.angle_alpha   90.00
_cell.angle_beta   90.00
_cell.angle_gamma   90.00
#
_symmetry.space_group_name_H-M   'P 1'
#
loop_
_entity.id
_entity.type
_entity.pdbx_description
1 polymer ?
#
loop_
_entity_poly.entity_id
_entity_poly.type
_entity_poly.pdbx_seq_one_letter_code
_entity_poly.pdbx_strand_id
1 'polypeptide(L)'
;MQAIIRYELVINEALRSALMLDTPDEQINEFIRFFGKHIGCDRINIFEDNKKEHVTDNTYEWCRQGIESEMDYLQGVDMDIIDWWYKAFDKKENVIIRDVETIKNEHVYTYNTLKIQNVKRLVVCPIRYKNEISGFFGVDNPPIDDHLGLTTFLDMIATLVISFLKIRNSQNKSKREAKLSGYSALGQIYTSMHYINVKTNRFHIVKMEPQILTYLGKHEIYDIEDNFTDHICKIHRKFCQADYVDREVEFMDLETLEERLQDKKSIDSVFYGKLSGWCRARFIPVDYDEDGSLLHVLYCVECIDDQKKREDKLLYLAQTDTMTGISNRRSGEKMIERVLNNKVSGMMCLVDCDKFKSINDTYGHMAGDEVIVAIAHTLQKSCRDKDVVMRLGGDEFALFIPGVTDRKCANAFFKRLFENLKQIQIESIKDHPIIMSLGACIYDGKEELTFDELYCRADMAMYQSKKVEGYSATIYKKK
;
A
#
# COMPACT_ATOMS: atom_id res chain seq x y z
N MET A 1 3.28 -2.40 -4.22
CA MET A 1 2.06 -3.18 -4.53
C MET A 1 2.24 -4.67 -4.26
N GLN A 2 3.21 -5.37 -4.84
CA GLN A 2 3.46 -6.79 -4.54
C GLN A 2 3.75 -7.10 -3.06
N ALA A 3 4.45 -6.25 -2.33
CA ALA A 3 4.78 -6.45 -0.92
C ALA A 3 3.54 -6.35 0.01
N ILE A 4 2.65 -5.40 -0.21
CA ILE A 4 1.44 -5.20 0.62
C ILE A 4 0.45 -6.35 0.43
N ILE A 5 0.21 -6.77 -0.79
CA ILE A 5 -0.61 -7.96 -1.11
C ILE A 5 -0.01 -9.21 -0.47
N ARG A 6 1.31 -9.32 -0.42
CA ARG A 6 2.02 -10.43 0.23
C ARG A 6 1.77 -10.44 1.74
N TYR A 7 1.76 -9.29 2.41
CA TYR A 7 1.54 -9.20 3.86
C TYR A 7 0.10 -9.52 4.27
N GLU A 8 -0.90 -9.11 3.50
CA GLU A 8 -2.31 -9.46 3.76
C GLU A 8 -2.57 -10.97 3.65
N LEU A 9 -2.02 -11.60 2.63
CA LEU A 9 -2.08 -13.06 2.47
C LEU A 9 -1.42 -13.77 3.67
N VAL A 10 -0.28 -13.27 4.12
CA VAL A 10 0.45 -13.80 5.28
C VAL A 10 -0.37 -13.69 6.55
N ILE A 11 -1.04 -12.56 6.80
CA ILE A 11 -1.92 -12.41 7.98
C ILE A 11 -3.06 -13.43 7.95
N ASN A 12 -3.74 -13.56 6.83
CA ASN A 12 -4.86 -14.49 6.71
C ASN A 12 -4.43 -15.95 6.92
N GLU A 13 -3.28 -16.34 6.38
CA GLU A 13 -2.73 -17.66 6.58
C GLU A 13 -2.29 -17.92 8.03
N ALA A 14 -1.65 -16.93 8.65
CA ALA A 14 -1.24 -17.00 10.05
C ALA A 14 -2.45 -17.16 10.98
N LEU A 15 -3.51 -16.37 10.76
CA LEU A 15 -4.75 -16.45 11.52
C LEU A 15 -5.42 -17.81 11.36
N ARG A 16 -5.52 -18.30 10.12
CA ARG A 16 -6.09 -19.60 9.84
C ARG A 16 -5.32 -20.71 10.54
N SER A 17 -4.00 -20.70 10.46
CA SER A 17 -3.13 -21.68 11.13
C SER A 17 -3.30 -21.62 12.65
N ALA A 18 -3.32 -20.41 13.22
CA ALA A 18 -3.49 -20.21 14.66
C ALA A 18 -4.87 -20.67 15.16
N LEU A 19 -5.95 -20.34 14.44
CA LEU A 19 -7.33 -20.69 14.83
C LEU A 19 -7.62 -22.20 14.80
N MET A 20 -6.76 -23.01 14.18
CA MET A 20 -6.88 -24.48 14.21
C MET A 20 -6.36 -25.09 15.51
N LEU A 21 -5.72 -24.32 16.39
CA LEU A 21 -5.16 -24.79 17.65
C LEU A 21 -6.11 -24.54 18.82
N ASP A 22 -6.03 -25.40 19.83
CA ASP A 22 -7.04 -25.47 20.90
C ASP A 22 -6.83 -24.41 21.97
N THR A 23 -5.60 -23.97 22.20
CA THR A 23 -5.29 -23.04 23.29
C THR A 23 -4.78 -21.69 22.74
N PRO A 24 -5.09 -20.56 23.43
CA PRO A 24 -4.58 -19.26 23.04
C PRO A 24 -3.07 -19.16 23.00
N ASP A 25 -2.39 -19.85 23.91
CA ASP A 25 -0.93 -19.86 23.93
C ASP A 25 -0.36 -20.54 22.67
N GLU A 26 -0.92 -21.68 22.27
CA GLU A 26 -0.58 -22.32 21.00
C GLU A 26 -0.91 -21.43 19.80
N GLN A 27 -2.07 -20.76 19.85
CA GLN A 27 -2.50 -19.83 18.82
C GLN A 27 -1.53 -18.67 18.65
N ILE A 28 -1.08 -18.04 19.75
CA ILE A 28 -0.11 -16.95 19.73
C ILE A 28 1.24 -17.44 19.19
N ASN A 29 1.73 -18.57 19.69
CA ASN A 29 3.00 -19.13 19.27
C ASN A 29 3.01 -19.50 17.79
N GLU A 30 1.94 -20.11 17.27
CA GLU A 30 1.79 -20.41 15.85
C GLU A 30 1.73 -19.15 15.01
N PHE A 31 1.00 -18.13 15.50
CA PHE A 31 0.87 -16.85 14.86
C PHE A 31 2.23 -16.16 14.68
N ILE A 32 3.01 -16.00 15.76
CA ILE A 32 4.34 -15.39 15.68
C ILE A 32 5.33 -16.24 14.89
N ARG A 33 5.24 -17.58 14.98
CA ARG A 33 6.04 -18.51 14.19
C ARG A 33 5.82 -18.32 12.70
N PHE A 34 4.56 -18.19 12.30
CA PHE A 34 4.19 -17.99 10.91
C PHE A 34 4.77 -16.68 10.38
N PHE A 35 4.64 -15.60 11.15
CA PHE A 35 5.19 -14.30 10.78
C PHE A 35 6.70 -14.27 10.73
N GLY A 36 7.38 -14.82 11.73
CA GLY A 36 8.83 -14.84 11.76
C GLY A 36 9.43 -15.50 10.52
N LYS A 37 8.84 -16.61 10.08
CA LYS A 37 9.24 -17.29 8.84
C LYS A 37 9.01 -16.45 7.59
N HIS A 38 7.92 -15.68 7.54
CA HIS A 38 7.54 -14.92 6.34
C HIS A 38 8.20 -13.55 6.27
N ILE A 39 8.44 -12.91 7.41
CA ILE A 39 9.21 -11.65 7.47
C ILE A 39 10.68 -11.92 7.15
N GLY A 40 11.20 -13.08 7.54
CA GLY A 40 12.62 -13.40 7.35
C GLY A 40 13.53 -12.72 8.38
N CYS A 41 12.99 -12.43 9.58
CA CYS A 41 13.70 -11.87 10.72
C CYS A 41 14.41 -12.95 11.54
N ASP A 42 15.19 -12.53 12.53
CA ASP A 42 15.89 -13.44 13.44
C ASP A 42 15.00 -13.87 14.60
N ARG A 43 14.22 -12.93 15.17
CA ARG A 43 13.39 -13.16 16.34
C ARG A 43 12.14 -12.28 16.27
N ILE A 44 11.06 -12.77 16.86
CA ILE A 44 9.84 -12.01 17.16
C ILE A 44 9.54 -12.15 18.64
N ASN A 45 9.30 -11.04 19.30
CA ASN A 45 9.05 -10.95 20.72
C ASN A 45 7.70 -10.27 20.99
N ILE A 46 6.97 -10.76 21.99
CA ILE A 46 5.80 -10.08 22.56
C ILE A 46 6.12 -9.79 24.02
N PHE A 47 6.06 -8.52 24.37
CA PHE A 47 6.21 -8.04 25.73
C PHE A 47 4.87 -7.56 26.28
N GLU A 48 4.59 -7.93 27.53
CA GLU A 48 3.41 -7.49 28.27
C GLU A 48 3.82 -6.65 29.49
N ASP A 49 3.13 -5.52 29.66
CA ASP A 49 3.43 -4.59 30.74
C ASP A 49 2.75 -4.97 32.05
N ASN A 50 3.53 -5.08 33.12
CA ASN A 50 3.06 -5.09 34.47
C ASN A 50 3.14 -3.68 35.06
N LYS A 51 2.13 -2.86 34.84
CA LYS A 51 2.08 -1.46 35.31
C LYS A 51 2.15 -1.32 36.83
N LYS A 52 1.80 -2.37 37.59
CA LYS A 52 1.86 -2.34 39.06
C LYS A 52 3.29 -2.42 39.58
N GLU A 53 4.10 -3.22 38.92
CA GLU A 53 5.50 -3.45 39.28
C GLU A 53 6.45 -2.60 38.43
N HIS A 54 5.92 -1.86 37.45
CA HIS A 54 6.67 -1.02 36.53
C HIS A 54 7.70 -1.77 35.69
N VAL A 55 7.34 -3.00 35.28
CA VAL A 55 8.18 -3.87 34.48
C VAL A 55 7.43 -4.37 33.26
N THR A 56 8.20 -4.85 32.28
CA THR A 56 7.66 -5.55 31.11
C THR A 56 8.37 -6.90 30.95
N ASP A 57 7.59 -7.91 30.56
CA ASP A 57 8.02 -9.29 30.44
C ASP A 57 7.92 -9.78 29.00
N ASN A 58 8.95 -10.45 28.48
CA ASN A 58 8.88 -11.18 27.21
C ASN A 58 8.04 -12.44 27.39
N THR A 59 6.76 -12.38 27.03
CA THR A 59 5.80 -13.46 27.28
C THR A 59 5.71 -14.46 26.15
N TYR A 60 6.05 -14.08 24.93
CA TYR A 60 6.13 -14.98 23.77
C TYR A 60 7.32 -14.63 22.89
N GLU A 61 8.00 -15.65 22.42
CA GLU A 61 9.12 -15.50 21.54
C GLU A 61 9.14 -16.56 20.44
N TRP A 62 9.44 -16.16 19.23
CA TRP A 62 9.84 -17.05 18.15
C TRP A 62 11.23 -16.71 17.67
N CYS A 63 12.09 -17.73 17.55
CA CYS A 63 13.43 -17.60 17.03
C CYS A 63 13.57 -18.38 15.71
N ARG A 64 14.29 -17.79 14.77
CA ARG A 64 14.74 -18.49 13.55
C ARG A 64 15.71 -19.59 13.94
N GLN A 65 15.73 -20.68 13.17
CA GLN A 65 16.68 -21.78 13.39
C GLN A 65 18.12 -21.27 13.48
N GLY A 66 18.80 -21.61 14.56
CA GLY A 66 20.17 -21.17 14.87
C GLY A 66 20.27 -19.84 15.64
N ILE A 67 19.15 -19.23 16.00
CA ILE A 67 19.09 -18.08 16.92
C ILE A 67 18.67 -18.57 18.30
N GLU A 68 19.41 -18.17 19.33
CA GLU A 68 19.11 -18.52 20.73
C GLU A 68 17.94 -17.68 21.26
N SER A 69 17.14 -18.27 22.14
CA SER A 69 16.04 -17.58 22.84
C SER A 69 16.61 -16.66 23.93
N GLU A 70 16.01 -15.49 24.06
CA GLU A 70 16.33 -14.50 25.11
C GLU A 70 15.17 -14.39 26.13
N MET A 71 14.12 -15.21 25.96
CA MET A 71 12.88 -15.12 26.75
C MET A 71 13.15 -15.15 28.26
N ASP A 72 14.02 -16.04 28.72
CA ASP A 72 14.32 -16.18 30.15
C ASP A 72 15.13 -15.00 30.70
N TYR A 73 15.88 -14.30 29.86
CA TYR A 73 16.70 -13.15 30.25
C TYR A 73 15.94 -11.82 30.21
N LEU A 74 14.81 -11.79 29.50
CA LEU A 74 14.00 -10.61 29.28
C LEU A 74 12.71 -10.64 30.12
N GLN A 75 12.83 -11.09 31.39
CA GLN A 75 11.78 -11.04 32.38
C GLN A 75 12.05 -9.91 33.39
N GLY A 76 11.00 -9.23 33.83
CA GLY A 76 11.09 -8.16 34.81
C GLY A 76 11.92 -6.95 34.34
N VAL A 77 11.89 -6.65 33.05
CA VAL A 77 12.64 -5.51 32.49
C VAL A 77 12.01 -4.20 32.97
N ASP A 78 12.79 -3.40 33.66
CA ASP A 78 12.35 -2.11 34.16
C ASP A 78 11.98 -1.16 33.02
N MET A 79 10.77 -0.61 33.04
CA MET A 79 10.24 0.25 31.98
C MET A 79 11.01 1.55 31.85
N ASP A 80 11.71 2.03 32.90
CA ASP A 80 12.54 3.22 32.82
C ASP A 80 13.72 3.05 31.84
N ILE A 81 14.19 1.83 31.64
CA ILE A 81 15.28 1.50 30.71
C ILE A 81 14.89 1.76 29.26
N ILE A 82 13.62 1.58 28.94
CA ILE A 82 13.05 1.74 27.60
C ILE A 82 11.99 2.86 27.55
N ASP A 83 12.00 3.78 28.52
CA ASP A 83 11.08 4.92 28.60
C ASP A 83 11.01 5.73 27.29
N TRP A 84 12.11 5.86 26.59
CA TRP A 84 12.14 6.53 25.30
C TRP A 84 11.29 5.81 24.20
N TRP A 85 11.08 4.50 24.32
CA TRP A 85 10.14 3.77 23.46
C TRP A 85 8.70 4.19 23.77
N TYR A 86 8.33 4.25 25.05
CA TYR A 86 6.99 4.67 25.47
C TYR A 86 6.72 6.13 25.08
N LYS A 87 7.71 7.00 25.12
CA LYS A 87 7.60 8.39 24.61
C LYS A 87 7.34 8.44 23.10
N ALA A 88 7.89 7.54 22.33
CA ALA A 88 7.55 7.39 20.90
C ALA A 88 6.13 6.83 20.74
N PHE A 89 5.81 5.80 21.51
CA PHE A 89 4.48 5.20 21.49
C PHE A 89 3.39 6.23 21.82
N ASP A 90 3.55 7.08 22.81
CA ASP A 90 2.59 8.14 23.16
C ASP A 90 2.32 9.11 22.01
N LYS A 91 3.32 9.34 21.15
CA LYS A 91 3.20 10.10 19.91
C LYS A 91 2.57 9.30 18.76
N LYS A 92 2.17 8.05 19.01
CA LYS A 92 1.68 7.10 18.00
C LYS A 92 2.74 6.73 16.94
N GLU A 93 3.99 6.75 17.34
CA GLU A 93 5.14 6.36 16.51
C GLU A 93 5.63 4.97 16.91
N ASN A 94 6.15 4.21 15.95
CA ASN A 94 6.85 2.96 16.17
C ASN A 94 8.34 3.26 16.38
N VAL A 95 9.03 2.44 17.18
CA VAL A 95 10.48 2.54 17.33
C VAL A 95 11.16 1.74 16.22
N ILE A 96 11.98 2.42 15.42
CA ILE A 96 12.72 1.83 14.32
C ILE A 96 14.20 2.12 14.48
N ILE A 97 14.97 1.10 14.83
CA ILE A 97 16.43 1.16 14.90
C ILE A 97 16.98 0.48 13.65
N ARG A 98 17.46 1.28 12.70
CA ARG A 98 18.04 0.79 11.44
C ARG A 98 19.45 0.27 11.57
N ASP A 99 20.18 0.81 12.53
CA ASP A 99 21.50 0.40 12.92
C ASP A 99 21.65 0.64 14.41
N VAL A 100 21.89 -0.40 15.19
CA VAL A 100 22.02 -0.32 16.64
C VAL A 100 23.16 0.62 17.07
N GLU A 101 24.18 0.82 16.23
CA GLU A 101 25.28 1.73 16.52
C GLU A 101 24.82 3.20 16.65
N THR A 102 23.70 3.56 16.03
CA THR A 102 23.17 4.93 16.08
C THR A 102 22.67 5.34 17.47
N ILE A 103 22.25 4.39 18.31
CA ILE A 103 21.72 4.66 19.65
C ILE A 103 22.78 4.55 20.76
N LYS A 104 24.02 4.21 20.41
CA LYS A 104 25.11 3.92 21.34
C LYS A 104 25.35 4.98 22.39
N ASN A 105 25.29 6.25 22.01
CA ASN A 105 25.62 7.37 22.89
C ASN A 105 24.41 7.93 23.65
N GLU A 106 23.20 7.74 23.12
CA GLU A 106 21.96 8.29 23.69
C GLU A 106 21.23 7.29 24.58
N HIS A 107 21.29 5.99 24.22
CA HIS A 107 20.56 4.91 24.90
C HIS A 107 21.49 3.73 25.22
N VAL A 108 22.51 4.01 26.04
CA VAL A 108 23.64 3.08 26.32
C VAL A 108 23.17 1.73 26.81
N TYR A 109 22.17 1.68 27.70
CA TYR A 109 21.67 0.42 28.25
C TYR A 109 20.98 -0.42 27.17
N THR A 110 20.04 0.18 26.44
CA THR A 110 19.36 -0.49 25.31
C THR A 110 20.36 -0.96 24.27
N TYR A 111 21.36 -0.13 23.95
CA TYR A 111 22.44 -0.49 23.03
C TYR A 111 23.18 -1.75 23.48
N ASN A 112 23.62 -1.79 24.75
CA ASN A 112 24.38 -2.93 25.29
C ASN A 112 23.54 -4.21 25.27
N THR A 113 22.28 -4.14 25.67
CA THR A 113 21.37 -5.28 25.65
C THR A 113 21.20 -5.82 24.24
N LEU A 114 20.89 -4.95 23.27
CA LEU A 114 20.72 -5.36 21.87
C LEU A 114 22.01 -5.93 21.25
N LYS A 115 23.18 -5.41 21.66
CA LYS A 115 24.49 -5.91 21.21
C LYS A 115 24.77 -7.33 21.72
N ILE A 116 24.49 -7.61 23.00
CA ILE A 116 24.65 -8.94 23.60
C ILE A 116 23.77 -9.94 22.86
N GLN A 117 22.57 -9.56 22.48
CA GLN A 117 21.59 -10.38 21.76
C GLN A 117 21.87 -10.47 20.25
N ASN A 118 22.98 -9.91 19.75
CA ASN A 118 23.34 -9.84 18.33
C ASN A 118 22.29 -9.11 17.45
N VAL A 119 21.50 -8.22 18.04
CA VAL A 119 20.54 -7.39 17.31
C VAL A 119 21.27 -6.24 16.65
N LYS A 120 21.19 -6.16 15.34
CA LYS A 120 21.74 -5.07 14.52
C LYS A 120 20.68 -4.03 14.16
N ARG A 121 19.45 -4.48 14.05
CA ARG A 121 18.27 -3.71 13.66
C ARG A 121 17.06 -4.16 14.46
N LEU A 122 16.19 -3.23 14.78
CA LEU A 122 15.00 -3.54 15.57
C LEU A 122 13.83 -2.70 15.09
N VAL A 123 12.66 -3.31 15.05
CA VAL A 123 11.39 -2.60 14.89
C VAL A 123 10.48 -3.00 16.04
N VAL A 124 9.94 -2.01 16.76
CA VAL A 124 9.04 -2.23 17.89
C VAL A 124 7.75 -1.45 17.67
N CYS A 125 6.63 -2.16 17.79
CA CYS A 125 5.29 -1.60 17.65
C CYS A 125 4.52 -1.76 18.96
N PRO A 126 3.83 -0.72 19.48
CA PRO A 126 3.07 -0.82 20.71
C PRO A 126 1.82 -1.68 20.53
N ILE A 127 1.53 -2.50 21.54
CA ILE A 127 0.27 -3.23 21.67
C ILE A 127 -0.70 -2.33 22.45
N ARG A 128 -1.76 -1.83 21.79
CA ARG A 128 -2.68 -0.85 22.35
C ARG A 128 -4.08 -1.44 22.59
N TYR A 129 -4.62 -1.15 23.76
CA TYR A 129 -6.00 -1.44 24.08
C TYR A 129 -6.73 -0.19 24.58
N LYS A 130 -7.84 0.20 23.93
CA LYS A 130 -8.62 1.41 24.28
C LYS A 130 -7.75 2.66 24.49
N ASN A 131 -6.78 2.86 23.61
CA ASN A 131 -5.75 3.92 23.69
C ASN A 131 -4.69 3.77 24.81
N GLU A 132 -4.73 2.73 25.61
CA GLU A 132 -3.66 2.43 26.58
C GLU A 132 -2.66 1.44 26.00
N ILE A 133 -1.39 1.65 26.27
CA ILE A 133 -0.32 0.70 25.95
C ILE A 133 -0.36 -0.42 26.97
N SER A 134 -0.35 -1.66 26.53
CA SER A 134 -0.34 -2.87 27.37
C SER A 134 0.88 -3.75 27.14
N GLY A 135 1.83 -3.26 26.34
CA GLY A 135 3.05 -3.94 25.95
C GLY A 135 3.48 -3.54 24.53
N PHE A 136 4.34 -4.34 23.96
CA PHE A 136 4.82 -4.12 22.60
C PHE A 136 5.21 -5.41 21.90
N PHE A 137 5.30 -5.33 20.58
CA PHE A 137 5.70 -6.39 19.67
C PHE A 137 7.02 -6.00 19.01
N GLY A 138 8.06 -6.80 19.19
CA GLY A 138 9.41 -6.56 18.68
C GLY A 138 9.78 -7.52 17.54
N VAL A 139 10.53 -7.02 16.56
CA VAL A 139 11.10 -7.80 15.46
C VAL A 139 12.58 -7.50 15.33
N ASP A 140 13.42 -8.50 15.58
CA ASP A 140 14.87 -8.40 15.53
C ASP A 140 15.39 -8.73 14.13
N ASN A 141 16.32 -7.91 13.67
CA ASN A 141 17.00 -8.06 12.38
C ASN A 141 16.06 -8.27 11.19
N PRO A 142 14.98 -7.46 11.03
CA PRO A 142 14.14 -7.55 9.85
C PRO A 142 14.91 -7.18 8.57
N PRO A 143 14.51 -7.66 7.38
CA PRO A 143 15.11 -7.25 6.11
C PRO A 143 14.89 -5.75 5.85
N ILE A 144 15.86 -5.08 5.19
CA ILE A 144 15.95 -3.61 5.09
C ILE A 144 14.98 -3.00 4.07
N ASP A 145 14.50 -3.76 3.09
CA ASP A 145 14.05 -3.19 1.82
C ASP A 145 12.64 -2.59 1.81
N ASP A 146 11.82 -2.76 2.86
CA ASP A 146 10.45 -2.21 2.91
C ASP A 146 10.02 -1.78 4.32
N HIS A 147 10.62 -0.72 4.83
CA HIS A 147 10.30 -0.25 6.19
C HIS A 147 8.87 0.26 6.36
N LEU A 148 8.28 0.89 5.33
CA LEU A 148 6.93 1.44 5.43
C LEU A 148 5.86 0.35 5.37
N GLY A 149 6.04 -0.63 4.50
CA GLY A 149 5.17 -1.80 4.42
C GLY A 149 5.28 -2.66 5.68
N LEU A 150 6.49 -2.86 6.19
CA LEU A 150 6.74 -3.63 7.41
C LEU A 150 6.11 -2.98 8.65
N THR A 151 6.25 -1.68 8.86
CA THR A 151 5.65 -1.01 10.04
C THR A 151 4.13 -1.05 10.01
N THR A 152 3.50 -0.77 8.86
CA THR A 152 2.04 -0.90 8.70
C THR A 152 1.56 -2.32 8.99
N PHE A 153 2.31 -3.31 8.52
CA PHE A 153 2.05 -4.72 8.74
C PHE A 153 2.18 -5.10 10.23
N LEU A 154 3.21 -4.61 10.91
CA LEU A 154 3.44 -4.87 12.34
C LEU A 154 2.38 -4.20 13.23
N ASP A 155 1.88 -3.02 12.86
CA ASP A 155 0.76 -2.37 13.56
C ASP A 155 -0.52 -3.22 13.48
N MET A 156 -0.78 -3.84 12.32
CA MET A 156 -1.90 -4.78 12.17
C MET A 156 -1.69 -6.03 13.03
N ILE A 157 -0.47 -6.59 13.06
CA ILE A 157 -0.13 -7.74 13.90
C ILE A 157 -0.32 -7.38 15.38
N ALA A 158 0.21 -6.26 15.85
CA ALA A 158 0.06 -5.80 17.24
C ALA A 158 -1.41 -5.71 17.65
N THR A 159 -2.28 -5.24 16.74
CA THR A 159 -3.73 -5.19 16.95
C THR A 159 -4.36 -6.59 17.11
N LEU A 160 -3.87 -7.57 16.37
CA LEU A 160 -4.34 -8.96 16.45
C LEU A 160 -3.82 -9.66 17.71
N VAL A 161 -2.55 -9.46 18.04
CA VAL A 161 -1.91 -10.02 19.22
C VAL A 161 -2.66 -9.64 20.49
N ILE A 162 -3.08 -8.36 20.65
CA ILE A 162 -3.85 -7.96 21.85
C ILE A 162 -5.14 -8.73 22.00
N SER A 163 -5.73 -9.12 20.89
CA SER A 163 -6.98 -9.88 20.92
C SER A 163 -6.75 -11.32 21.41
N PHE A 164 -5.68 -11.96 20.96
CA PHE A 164 -5.26 -13.27 21.47
C PHE A 164 -4.88 -13.22 22.95
N LEU A 165 -4.12 -12.19 23.37
CA LEU A 165 -3.76 -11.98 24.77
C LEU A 165 -4.97 -11.81 25.67
N LYS A 166 -6.01 -11.12 25.20
CA LYS A 166 -7.28 -11.00 25.96
C LYS A 166 -8.03 -12.31 26.05
N ILE A 167 -8.07 -13.08 24.98
CA ILE A 167 -8.68 -14.41 24.98
C ILE A 167 -8.01 -15.26 26.04
N ARG A 168 -6.68 -15.30 26.06
CA ARG A 168 -5.90 -16.00 27.07
C ARG A 168 -6.27 -15.54 28.49
N ASN A 169 -6.35 -14.24 28.72
CA ASN A 169 -6.63 -13.68 30.03
C ASN A 169 -8.10 -13.87 30.47
N SER A 170 -9.02 -14.11 29.54
CA SER A 170 -10.44 -14.35 29.82
C SER A 170 -10.84 -15.83 29.94
N GLN A 171 -9.93 -16.76 29.66
CA GLN A 171 -10.19 -18.21 29.59
C GLN A 171 -10.65 -18.86 30.90
N ASN A 172 -10.61 -18.18 32.03
CA ASN A 172 -11.21 -18.65 33.26
C ASN A 172 -12.75 -18.64 33.26
N LYS A 173 -13.38 -18.21 32.14
CA LYS A 173 -14.83 -18.25 31.93
C LYS A 173 -15.18 -18.99 30.63
N SER A 174 -15.61 -20.24 30.79
CA SER A 174 -16.29 -21.15 29.86
C SER A 174 -15.79 -21.33 28.39
N LYS A 175 -15.51 -22.59 28.03
CA LYS A 175 -15.03 -23.05 26.69
C LYS A 175 -15.92 -22.64 25.50
N ARG A 176 -17.16 -22.31 25.71
CA ARG A 176 -18.12 -21.94 24.66
C ARG A 176 -17.97 -20.48 24.23
N GLU A 177 -17.62 -19.59 25.17
CA GLU A 177 -17.31 -18.18 24.91
C GLU A 177 -15.94 -18.01 24.22
N ALA A 178 -15.01 -18.93 24.44
CA ALA A 178 -13.66 -18.87 23.86
C ALA A 178 -13.65 -19.03 22.32
N LYS A 179 -14.53 -19.87 21.74
CA LYS A 179 -14.65 -20.02 20.28
C LYS A 179 -15.23 -18.76 19.63
N LEU A 180 -16.29 -18.21 20.22
CA LEU A 180 -16.89 -16.93 19.79
C LEU A 180 -15.95 -15.73 19.99
N SER A 181 -15.11 -15.77 21.04
CA SER A 181 -14.13 -14.74 21.37
C SER A 181 -12.95 -14.71 20.37
N GLY A 182 -12.54 -15.86 19.80
CA GLY A 182 -11.57 -15.91 18.70
C GLY A 182 -12.04 -15.15 17.47
N TYR A 183 -13.32 -15.27 17.13
CA TYR A 183 -13.93 -14.49 16.05
C TYR A 183 -14.05 -13.00 16.39
N SER A 184 -14.22 -12.67 17.67
CA SER A 184 -14.23 -11.26 18.13
C SER A 184 -12.89 -10.56 17.98
N ALA A 185 -11.79 -11.31 17.98
CA ALA A 185 -10.45 -10.76 17.72
C ALA A 185 -10.28 -10.34 16.25
N LEU A 186 -10.74 -11.17 15.33
CA LEU A 186 -10.84 -10.83 13.90
C LEU A 186 -11.78 -9.64 13.69
N GLY A 187 -12.72 -9.46 14.58
CA GLY A 187 -13.70 -8.41 14.56
C GLY A 187 -13.14 -6.98 14.58
N GLN A 188 -11.86 -6.74 14.90
CA GLN A 188 -11.31 -5.38 14.84
C GLN A 188 -11.00 -4.94 13.42
N ILE A 189 -10.76 -5.88 12.52
CA ILE A 189 -10.47 -5.61 11.09
C ILE A 189 -11.76 -5.49 10.30
N TYR A 190 -12.76 -6.28 10.65
CA TYR A 190 -14.00 -6.38 9.89
C TYR A 190 -15.08 -5.46 10.43
N THR A 191 -15.82 -4.80 9.56
CA THR A 191 -17.01 -4.00 9.87
C THR A 191 -18.22 -4.87 10.18
N SER A 192 -18.27 -6.07 9.57
CA SER A 192 -19.25 -7.11 9.89
C SER A 192 -18.67 -8.50 9.72
N MET A 193 -19.13 -9.45 10.53
CA MET A 193 -18.76 -10.87 10.47
C MET A 193 -19.99 -11.73 10.77
N HIS A 194 -20.18 -12.75 9.92
CA HIS A 194 -21.27 -13.71 10.04
C HIS A 194 -20.68 -15.12 10.01
N TYR A 195 -21.05 -15.94 10.97
CA TYR A 195 -20.75 -17.37 10.98
C TYR A 195 -21.94 -18.12 10.41
N ILE A 196 -21.74 -18.86 9.32
CA ILE A 196 -22.80 -19.39 8.48
C ILE A 196 -22.67 -20.91 8.40
N ASN A 197 -23.77 -21.62 8.62
CA ASN A 197 -23.89 -23.02 8.21
C ASN A 197 -24.38 -23.07 6.77
N VAL A 198 -23.54 -23.55 5.87
CA VAL A 198 -23.78 -23.54 4.41
C VAL A 198 -24.96 -24.44 4.04
N LYS A 199 -25.10 -25.60 4.71
CA LYS A 199 -26.15 -26.58 4.39
C LYS A 199 -27.56 -26.12 4.80
N THR A 200 -27.65 -25.41 5.94
CA THR A 200 -28.95 -24.96 6.48
C THR A 200 -29.25 -23.51 6.14
N ASN A 201 -28.31 -22.79 5.55
CA ASN A 201 -28.37 -21.35 5.32
C ASN A 201 -28.67 -20.51 6.57
N ARG A 202 -28.38 -21.06 7.76
CA ARG A 202 -28.51 -20.37 9.06
C ARG A 202 -27.22 -19.68 9.43
N PHE A 203 -27.32 -18.56 10.16
CA PHE A 203 -26.15 -17.80 10.50
C PHE A 203 -26.25 -17.15 11.89
N HIS A 204 -25.09 -16.78 12.43
CA HIS A 204 -24.95 -15.94 13.62
C HIS A 204 -24.15 -14.69 13.25
N ILE A 205 -24.60 -13.52 13.72
CA ILE A 205 -23.85 -12.29 13.61
C ILE A 205 -22.77 -12.30 14.70
N VAL A 206 -21.53 -12.50 14.31
CA VAL A 206 -20.36 -12.47 15.20
C VAL A 206 -19.98 -11.03 15.53
N LYS A 207 -20.06 -10.15 14.53
CA LYS A 207 -19.82 -8.70 14.66
C LYS A 207 -20.62 -7.92 13.65
N MET A 208 -21.09 -6.74 14.06
CA MET A 208 -21.59 -5.71 13.16
C MET A 208 -21.35 -4.34 13.79
N GLU A 209 -20.80 -3.41 13.03
CA GLU A 209 -20.57 -2.06 13.53
C GLU A 209 -21.88 -1.33 13.82
N PRO A 210 -21.94 -0.50 14.91
CA PRO A 210 -23.15 0.22 15.30
C PRO A 210 -23.71 1.12 14.18
N GLN A 211 -22.86 1.69 13.34
CA GLN A 211 -23.27 2.52 12.23
C GLN A 211 -24.08 1.76 11.18
N ILE A 212 -23.69 0.50 10.91
CA ILE A 212 -24.42 -0.40 9.99
C ILE A 212 -25.76 -0.76 10.59
N LEU A 213 -25.81 -1.12 11.89
CA LEU A 213 -27.06 -1.42 12.60
C LEU A 213 -28.04 -0.24 12.54
N THR A 214 -27.56 0.97 12.85
CA THR A 214 -28.38 2.20 12.79
C THR A 214 -28.92 2.43 11.39
N TYR A 215 -28.10 2.26 10.36
CA TYR A 215 -28.51 2.40 8.97
C TYR A 215 -29.56 1.38 8.54
N LEU A 216 -29.51 0.17 9.12
CA LEU A 216 -30.50 -0.87 8.89
C LEU A 216 -31.80 -0.65 9.70
N GLY A 217 -31.81 0.32 10.62
CA GLY A 217 -32.94 0.57 11.53
C GLY A 217 -33.03 -0.45 12.66
N LYS A 218 -31.92 -1.13 12.99
CA LYS A 218 -31.81 -2.09 14.09
C LYS A 218 -31.00 -1.48 15.22
N HIS A 219 -31.42 -1.69 16.47
CA HIS A 219 -30.73 -1.15 17.66
C HIS A 219 -29.93 -2.20 18.42
N GLU A 220 -30.17 -3.49 18.14
CA GLU A 220 -29.47 -4.62 18.79
C GLU A 220 -29.16 -5.72 17.76
N ILE A 221 -28.12 -6.50 18.06
CA ILE A 221 -27.78 -7.72 17.32
C ILE A 221 -28.69 -8.82 17.85
N TYR A 222 -29.62 -9.30 17.04
CA TYR A 222 -30.47 -10.43 17.41
C TYR A 222 -29.82 -11.73 16.93
N ASP A 223 -29.77 -12.73 17.83
CA ASP A 223 -29.30 -14.08 17.51
C ASP A 223 -30.29 -14.78 16.58
N ILE A 224 -29.76 -15.37 15.52
CA ILE A 224 -30.39 -16.33 14.60
C ILE A 224 -31.49 -15.72 13.71
N GLU A 225 -31.10 -15.22 12.55
CA GLU A 225 -31.99 -15.09 11.41
C GLU A 225 -31.94 -16.38 10.56
N ASP A 226 -33.09 -16.85 10.08
CA ASP A 226 -33.22 -18.18 9.47
C ASP A 226 -32.63 -18.33 8.08
N ASN A 227 -32.26 -17.24 7.38
CA ASN A 227 -31.73 -17.27 6.02
C ASN A 227 -30.66 -16.20 5.80
N PHE A 228 -29.40 -16.62 5.72
CA PHE A 228 -28.28 -15.73 5.49
C PHE A 228 -28.37 -15.04 4.13
N THR A 229 -28.63 -15.80 3.06
CA THR A 229 -28.63 -15.26 1.69
C THR A 229 -29.66 -14.15 1.54
N ASP A 230 -30.87 -14.33 2.03
CA ASP A 230 -31.91 -13.30 2.01
C ASP A 230 -31.55 -12.07 2.85
N HIS A 231 -31.01 -12.32 4.03
CA HIS A 231 -30.60 -11.26 4.94
C HIS A 231 -29.51 -10.39 4.33
N ILE A 232 -28.44 -11.01 3.87
CA ILE A 232 -27.27 -10.28 3.36
C ILE A 232 -27.55 -9.62 2.02
N CYS A 233 -28.33 -10.25 1.14
CA CYS A 233 -28.74 -9.63 -0.12
C CYS A 233 -29.60 -8.37 0.09
N LYS A 234 -30.47 -8.34 1.10
CA LYS A 234 -31.21 -7.12 1.50
C LYS A 234 -30.27 -6.02 1.95
N ILE A 235 -29.24 -6.38 2.74
CA ILE A 235 -28.20 -5.44 3.18
C ILE A 235 -27.47 -4.88 1.98
N HIS A 236 -26.97 -5.73 1.08
CA HIS A 236 -26.19 -5.30 -0.09
C HIS A 236 -27.00 -4.42 -1.03
N ARG A 237 -28.25 -4.76 -1.33
CA ARG A 237 -29.15 -3.91 -2.14
C ARG A 237 -29.36 -2.52 -1.55
N LYS A 238 -29.37 -2.39 -0.24
CA LYS A 238 -29.52 -1.11 0.46
C LYS A 238 -28.20 -0.34 0.56
N PHE A 239 -27.11 -1.05 0.84
CA PHE A 239 -25.82 -0.52 1.26
C PHE A 239 -24.84 -0.32 0.09
N CYS A 240 -24.83 -1.19 -0.91
CA CYS A 240 -23.95 -1.07 -2.06
C CYS A 240 -24.37 0.03 -3.03
N GLN A 241 -23.42 0.61 -3.72
CA GLN A 241 -23.67 1.44 -4.90
C GLN A 241 -24.24 0.56 -6.03
N ALA A 242 -25.14 1.11 -6.85
CA ALA A 242 -25.93 0.37 -7.82
C ALA A 242 -25.12 -0.54 -8.74
N ASP A 243 -23.97 -0.06 -9.21
CA ASP A 243 -23.10 -0.78 -10.15
C ASP A 243 -22.50 -2.09 -9.59
N TYR A 244 -22.56 -2.27 -8.28
CA TYR A 244 -21.98 -3.45 -7.59
C TYR A 244 -23.03 -4.44 -7.10
N VAL A 245 -24.31 -4.06 -7.05
CA VAL A 245 -25.36 -4.84 -6.37
C VAL A 245 -25.51 -6.24 -6.98
N ASP A 246 -25.64 -6.35 -8.29
CA ASP A 246 -25.90 -7.64 -8.94
C ASP A 246 -24.73 -8.61 -8.73
N ARG A 247 -23.50 -8.14 -8.87
CA ARG A 247 -22.29 -8.94 -8.62
C ARG A 247 -22.20 -9.39 -7.16
N GLU A 248 -22.53 -8.52 -6.20
CA GLU A 248 -22.50 -8.86 -4.80
C GLU A 248 -23.62 -9.83 -4.42
N VAL A 249 -24.79 -9.73 -5.02
CA VAL A 249 -25.87 -10.72 -4.82
C VAL A 249 -25.46 -12.09 -5.37
N GLU A 250 -24.82 -12.15 -6.53
CA GLU A 250 -24.26 -13.40 -7.08
C GLU A 250 -23.14 -13.96 -6.19
N PHE A 251 -22.30 -13.10 -5.63
CA PHE A 251 -21.23 -13.51 -4.71
C PHE A 251 -21.78 -14.18 -3.44
N MET A 252 -22.99 -13.82 -2.98
CA MET A 252 -23.65 -14.35 -1.78
C MET A 252 -24.33 -15.71 -1.99
N ASP A 253 -24.30 -16.27 -3.20
CA ASP A 253 -24.86 -17.58 -3.46
C ASP A 253 -24.09 -18.69 -2.72
N LEU A 254 -24.76 -19.36 -1.78
CA LEU A 254 -24.19 -20.46 -1.00
C LEU A 254 -24.23 -21.79 -1.75
N GLU A 255 -25.11 -21.96 -2.76
CA GLU A 255 -25.23 -23.22 -3.49
C GLU A 255 -23.97 -23.49 -4.31
N THR A 256 -23.33 -22.43 -4.85
CA THR A 256 -22.09 -22.53 -5.63
C THR A 256 -20.82 -22.31 -4.78
N LEU A 257 -20.99 -22.01 -3.48
CA LEU A 257 -19.89 -21.56 -2.65
C LEU A 257 -18.80 -22.61 -2.46
N GLU A 258 -19.17 -23.88 -2.30
CA GLU A 258 -18.22 -24.99 -2.11
C GLU A 258 -17.34 -25.16 -3.35
N GLU A 259 -17.93 -25.14 -4.55
CA GLU A 259 -17.19 -25.21 -5.82
C GLU A 259 -16.24 -24.02 -5.98
N ARG A 260 -16.72 -22.81 -5.67
CA ARG A 260 -15.91 -21.57 -5.76
C ARG A 260 -14.77 -21.53 -4.77
N LEU A 261 -14.89 -22.19 -3.60
CA LEU A 261 -13.86 -22.30 -2.56
C LEU A 261 -12.91 -23.47 -2.77
N GLN A 262 -13.20 -24.39 -3.71
CA GLN A 262 -12.36 -25.56 -3.97
C GLN A 262 -10.90 -25.14 -4.15
N ASP A 263 -10.01 -25.77 -3.38
CA ASP A 263 -8.56 -25.51 -3.34
C ASP A 263 -8.15 -24.06 -2.99
N LYS A 264 -9.09 -23.25 -2.51
CA LYS A 264 -8.84 -21.86 -2.11
C LYS A 264 -9.00 -21.68 -0.59
N LYS A 265 -8.16 -20.84 -0.03
CA LYS A 265 -8.23 -20.46 1.40
C LYS A 265 -9.36 -19.46 1.68
N SER A 266 -9.74 -18.70 0.69
CA SER A 266 -10.85 -17.74 0.73
C SER A 266 -11.19 -17.27 -0.70
N ILE A 267 -12.38 -16.69 -0.84
CA ILE A 267 -12.78 -15.93 -2.03
C ILE A 267 -13.22 -14.52 -1.61
N ASP A 268 -12.89 -13.54 -2.43
CA ASP A 268 -13.12 -12.14 -2.15
C ASP A 268 -13.98 -11.48 -3.23
N SER A 269 -14.80 -10.51 -2.83
CA SER A 269 -15.39 -9.52 -3.73
C SER A 269 -15.14 -8.11 -3.19
N VAL A 270 -14.91 -7.15 -4.10
CA VAL A 270 -14.64 -5.75 -3.74
C VAL A 270 -15.76 -4.88 -4.28
N PHE A 271 -16.40 -4.10 -3.42
CA PHE A 271 -17.54 -3.25 -3.77
C PHE A 271 -17.43 -1.88 -3.13
N TYR A 272 -18.25 -0.93 -3.60
CA TYR A 272 -18.34 0.39 -3.01
C TYR A 272 -19.61 0.51 -2.17
N GLY A 273 -19.43 0.67 -0.85
CA GLY A 273 -20.51 0.87 0.10
C GLY A 273 -20.85 2.36 0.26
N LYS A 274 -22.13 2.69 0.33
CA LYS A 274 -22.62 4.09 0.44
C LYS A 274 -22.18 4.80 1.72
N LEU A 275 -21.88 4.05 2.78
CA LEU A 275 -21.44 4.60 4.06
C LEU A 275 -19.94 4.45 4.29
N SER A 276 -19.34 3.35 3.82
CA SER A 276 -17.98 2.93 4.21
C SER A 276 -16.96 3.11 3.09
N GLY A 277 -17.35 3.63 1.91
CA GLY A 277 -16.47 3.67 0.77
C GLY A 277 -16.12 2.28 0.23
N TRP A 278 -14.87 2.04 -0.16
CA TRP A 278 -14.44 0.74 -0.64
C TRP A 278 -14.46 -0.32 0.45
N CYS A 279 -15.15 -1.41 0.19
CA CYS A 279 -15.28 -2.57 1.05
C CYS A 279 -14.81 -3.84 0.34
N ARG A 280 -14.33 -4.81 1.13
CA ARG A 280 -14.03 -6.16 0.68
C ARG A 280 -14.89 -7.13 1.45
N ALA A 281 -15.72 -7.89 0.75
CA ALA A 281 -16.41 -9.05 1.28
C ALA A 281 -15.55 -10.29 1.07
N ARG A 282 -15.59 -11.22 2.02
CA ARG A 282 -14.79 -12.44 1.98
C ARG A 282 -15.53 -13.61 2.57
N PHE A 283 -15.49 -14.76 1.88
CA PHE A 283 -15.85 -16.05 2.45
C PHE A 283 -14.59 -16.82 2.82
N ILE A 284 -14.54 -17.32 4.05
CA ILE A 284 -13.43 -18.10 4.62
C ILE A 284 -14.01 -19.43 5.11
N PRO A 285 -13.59 -20.58 4.58
CA PRO A 285 -14.02 -21.87 5.10
C PRO A 285 -13.53 -22.07 6.54
N VAL A 286 -14.40 -22.60 7.41
CA VAL A 286 -14.09 -22.85 8.82
C VAL A 286 -13.90 -24.34 9.07
N ASP A 287 -14.87 -25.13 8.69
CA ASP A 287 -14.83 -26.59 8.86
C ASP A 287 -15.64 -27.31 7.78
N TYR A 288 -15.42 -28.60 7.69
CA TYR A 288 -16.06 -29.53 6.77
C TYR A 288 -16.71 -30.65 7.59
N ASP A 289 -17.75 -31.24 7.06
CA ASP A 289 -18.40 -32.40 7.70
C ASP A 289 -17.60 -33.71 7.49
N GLU A 290 -18.15 -34.81 7.99
CA GLU A 290 -17.52 -36.13 7.91
C GLU A 290 -17.37 -36.63 6.45
N ASP A 291 -18.22 -36.16 5.54
CA ASP A 291 -18.18 -36.47 4.11
C ASP A 291 -17.22 -35.57 3.33
N GLY A 292 -16.59 -34.59 4.01
CA GLY A 292 -15.67 -33.63 3.41
C GLY A 292 -16.34 -32.46 2.70
N SER A 293 -17.68 -32.31 2.80
CA SER A 293 -18.43 -31.16 2.27
C SER A 293 -18.29 -29.95 3.20
N LEU A 294 -18.30 -28.76 2.63
CA LEU A 294 -18.20 -27.50 3.36
C LEU A 294 -19.38 -27.33 4.31
N LEU A 295 -19.10 -27.29 5.63
CA LEU A 295 -20.14 -27.20 6.66
C LEU A 295 -20.34 -25.76 7.14
N HIS A 296 -19.24 -25.07 7.52
CA HIS A 296 -19.32 -23.70 8.01
C HIS A 296 -18.33 -22.78 7.31
N VAL A 297 -18.76 -21.54 7.12
CA VAL A 297 -17.93 -20.45 6.61
C VAL A 297 -18.09 -19.19 7.45
N LEU A 298 -17.05 -18.36 7.46
CA LEU A 298 -17.15 -16.97 7.88
C LEU A 298 -17.36 -16.09 6.66
N TYR A 299 -18.39 -15.28 6.70
CA TYR A 299 -18.55 -14.14 5.80
C TYR A 299 -18.14 -12.87 6.53
N CYS A 300 -17.15 -12.18 6.00
CA CYS A 300 -16.54 -11.01 6.61
C CYS A 300 -16.56 -9.83 5.65
N VAL A 301 -16.82 -8.63 6.15
CA VAL A 301 -16.69 -7.39 5.37
C VAL A 301 -15.70 -6.47 6.08
N GLU A 302 -14.72 -5.98 5.36
CA GLU A 302 -13.75 -4.99 5.83
C GLU A 302 -13.85 -3.70 5.00
N CYS A 303 -13.62 -2.55 5.64
CA CYS A 303 -13.44 -1.29 4.94
C CYS A 303 -11.99 -1.17 4.47
N ILE A 304 -11.79 -1.07 3.16
CA ILE A 304 -10.47 -0.95 2.51
C ILE A 304 -10.25 0.44 1.88
N ASP A 305 -11.07 1.43 2.25
CA ASP A 305 -11.04 2.76 1.65
C ASP A 305 -9.68 3.46 1.83
N ASP A 306 -9.15 3.38 3.05
CA ASP A 306 -7.80 3.94 3.34
C ASP A 306 -6.68 3.16 2.65
N GLN A 307 -6.85 1.85 2.48
CA GLN A 307 -5.92 1.03 1.72
C GLN A 307 -5.95 1.45 0.25
N LYS A 308 -7.12 1.57 -0.35
CA LYS A 308 -7.30 2.01 -1.74
C LYS A 308 -6.71 3.39 -1.98
N LYS A 309 -6.99 4.36 -1.11
CA LYS A 309 -6.40 5.70 -1.18
C LYS A 309 -4.87 5.67 -1.10
N ARG A 310 -4.31 4.78 -0.25
CA ARG A 310 -2.85 4.61 -0.17
C ARG A 310 -2.28 3.96 -1.42
N GLU A 311 -2.94 2.92 -1.96
CA GLU A 311 -2.55 2.26 -3.21
C GLU A 311 -2.55 3.25 -4.38
N ASP A 312 -3.62 4.04 -4.52
CA ASP A 312 -3.76 5.04 -5.56
C ASP A 312 -2.69 6.14 -5.42
N LYS A 313 -2.43 6.59 -4.18
CA LYS A 313 -1.37 7.56 -3.90
C LYS A 313 0.02 6.98 -4.22
N LEU A 314 0.28 5.73 -3.86
CA LEU A 314 1.55 5.07 -4.18
C LEU A 314 1.70 4.86 -5.70
N LEU A 315 0.63 4.49 -6.38
CA LEU A 315 0.62 4.35 -7.84
C LEU A 315 0.87 5.70 -8.51
N TYR A 316 0.20 6.75 -8.03
CA TYR A 316 0.43 8.12 -8.49
C TYR A 316 1.90 8.54 -8.32
N LEU A 317 2.46 8.36 -7.11
CA LEU A 317 3.87 8.69 -6.82
C LEU A 317 4.87 7.83 -7.63
N ALA A 318 4.52 6.59 -7.92
CA ALA A 318 5.35 5.70 -8.74
C ALA A 318 5.32 6.03 -10.23
N GLN A 319 4.28 6.71 -10.71
CA GLN A 319 4.06 7.00 -12.13
C GLN A 319 4.29 8.46 -12.51
N THR A 320 4.21 9.37 -11.56
CA THR A 320 4.29 10.81 -11.81
C THR A 320 5.58 11.42 -11.25
N ASP A 321 6.02 12.51 -11.83
CA ASP A 321 6.99 13.42 -11.24
C ASP A 321 6.28 14.27 -10.18
N THR A 322 6.75 14.21 -8.94
CA THR A 322 6.08 14.83 -7.79
C THR A 322 6.04 16.35 -7.83
N MET A 323 6.95 16.98 -8.57
CA MET A 323 6.97 18.44 -8.74
C MET A 323 5.95 18.89 -9.77
N THR A 324 5.88 18.21 -10.90
CA THR A 324 5.13 18.66 -12.07
C THR A 324 3.78 17.96 -12.27
N GLY A 325 3.57 16.81 -11.65
CA GLY A 325 2.35 16.00 -11.80
C GLY A 325 2.20 15.25 -13.13
N ILE A 326 3.11 15.46 -14.12
CA ILE A 326 3.15 14.67 -15.35
C ILE A 326 3.84 13.33 -15.13
N SER A 327 3.87 12.44 -16.13
CA SER A 327 4.57 11.16 -15.98
C SER A 327 6.05 11.36 -15.65
N ASN A 328 6.56 10.56 -14.71
CA ASN A 328 8.00 10.49 -14.49
C ASN A 328 8.68 9.71 -15.62
N ARG A 329 10.01 9.79 -15.71
CA ARG A 329 10.82 9.14 -16.74
C ARG A 329 10.45 7.66 -16.91
N ARG A 330 10.47 6.90 -15.81
CA ARG A 330 10.21 5.43 -15.83
C ARG A 330 8.83 5.08 -16.36
N SER A 331 7.81 5.85 -16.01
CA SER A 331 6.44 5.61 -16.48
C SER A 331 6.29 5.98 -17.94
N GLY A 332 6.81 7.14 -18.34
CA GLY A 332 6.77 7.58 -19.73
C GLY A 332 7.53 6.64 -20.68
N GLU A 333 8.73 6.16 -20.29
CA GLU A 333 9.48 5.15 -21.04
C GLU A 333 8.63 3.89 -21.30
N LYS A 334 8.02 3.32 -20.26
CA LYS A 334 7.13 2.15 -20.40
C LYS A 334 5.92 2.41 -21.28
N MET A 335 5.35 3.61 -21.24
CA MET A 335 4.23 3.97 -22.11
C MET A 335 4.69 4.02 -23.57
N ILE A 336 5.85 4.61 -23.85
CA ILE A 336 6.42 4.68 -25.21
C ILE A 336 6.81 3.29 -25.70
N GLU A 337 7.45 2.45 -24.87
CA GLU A 337 7.77 1.06 -25.22
C GLU A 337 6.53 0.27 -25.65
N ARG A 338 5.41 0.44 -24.94
CA ARG A 338 4.13 -0.20 -25.34
C ARG A 338 3.65 0.29 -26.71
N VAL A 339 3.81 1.58 -26.99
CA VAL A 339 3.46 2.19 -28.28
C VAL A 339 4.33 1.63 -29.40
N LEU A 340 5.64 1.51 -29.16
CA LEU A 340 6.61 0.93 -30.10
C LEU A 340 6.33 -0.55 -30.36
N ASN A 341 6.08 -1.34 -29.32
CA ASN A 341 5.74 -2.76 -29.43
C ASN A 341 4.45 -2.99 -30.24
N ASN A 342 3.50 -2.07 -30.16
CA ASN A 342 2.27 -2.09 -30.95
C ASN A 342 2.46 -1.45 -32.35
N LYS A 343 3.68 -1.07 -32.74
CA LYS A 343 4.03 -0.44 -34.03
C LYS A 343 3.19 0.81 -34.34
N VAL A 344 2.77 1.56 -33.31
CA VAL A 344 1.98 2.77 -33.49
C VAL A 344 2.92 3.90 -33.90
N SER A 345 2.72 4.42 -35.12
CA SER A 345 3.49 5.53 -35.64
C SER A 345 3.22 6.83 -34.87
N GLY A 346 4.24 7.69 -34.78
CA GLY A 346 4.16 8.93 -34.04
C GLY A 346 5.47 9.74 -34.08
N MET A 347 5.55 10.74 -33.22
CA MET A 347 6.73 11.59 -33.08
C MET A 347 7.21 11.59 -31.62
N MET A 348 8.45 11.18 -31.39
CA MET A 348 9.17 11.45 -30.15
C MET A 348 9.73 12.87 -30.22
N CYS A 349 9.55 13.64 -29.14
CA CYS A 349 10.08 15.00 -29.04
C CYS A 349 10.71 15.20 -27.64
N LEU A 350 11.97 15.63 -27.63
CA LEU A 350 12.65 16.10 -26.43
C LEU A 350 12.51 17.61 -26.34
N VAL A 351 12.37 18.13 -25.17
CA VAL A 351 12.12 19.54 -24.85
C VAL A 351 13.04 19.93 -23.69
N ASP A 352 13.77 21.01 -23.85
CA ASP A 352 14.76 21.49 -22.89
C ASP A 352 14.65 23.01 -22.74
N CYS A 353 14.79 23.51 -21.51
CA CYS A 353 14.74 24.93 -21.22
C CYS A 353 16.11 25.55 -21.33
N ASP A 354 16.28 26.42 -22.34
CA ASP A 354 17.56 27.07 -22.61
C ASP A 354 17.96 27.98 -21.44
N LYS A 355 19.23 27.84 -21.01
CA LYS A 355 19.82 28.65 -19.92
C LYS A 355 19.08 28.55 -18.59
N PHE A 356 18.36 27.42 -18.29
CA PHE A 356 17.64 27.23 -17.07
C PHE A 356 18.50 27.45 -15.81
N LYS A 357 19.78 27.04 -15.85
CA LYS A 357 20.72 27.35 -14.76
C LYS A 357 20.83 28.85 -14.46
N SER A 358 20.83 29.69 -15.50
CA SER A 358 20.86 31.15 -15.33
C SER A 358 19.60 31.69 -14.62
N ILE A 359 18.45 31.08 -14.83
CA ILE A 359 17.21 31.42 -14.09
C ILE A 359 17.42 31.09 -12.61
N ASN A 360 17.88 29.89 -12.29
CA ASN A 360 18.16 29.49 -10.91
C ASN A 360 19.19 30.41 -10.22
N ASP A 361 20.28 30.71 -10.94
CA ASP A 361 21.37 31.54 -10.41
C ASP A 361 20.92 33.00 -10.17
N THR A 362 19.97 33.49 -10.96
CA THR A 362 19.49 34.88 -10.88
C THR A 362 18.30 35.06 -9.93
N TYR A 363 17.33 34.14 -9.98
CA TYR A 363 16.05 34.28 -9.27
C TYR A 363 15.85 33.26 -8.16
N GLY A 364 16.79 32.33 -7.98
CA GLY A 364 16.74 31.27 -6.98
C GLY A 364 16.00 30.01 -7.44
N HIS A 365 16.26 28.91 -6.73
CA HIS A 365 15.70 27.60 -7.07
C HIS A 365 14.17 27.55 -7.03
N MET A 366 13.51 28.28 -6.13
CA MET A 366 12.05 28.32 -6.09
C MET A 366 11.43 28.91 -7.36
N ALA A 367 12.03 29.93 -7.92
CA ALA A 367 11.62 30.49 -9.20
C ALA A 367 11.85 29.52 -10.37
N GLY A 368 12.96 28.78 -10.33
CA GLY A 368 13.21 27.69 -11.28
C GLY A 368 12.18 26.57 -11.20
N ASP A 369 11.77 26.18 -9.99
CA ASP A 369 10.73 25.17 -9.78
C ASP A 369 9.37 25.63 -10.36
N GLU A 370 9.00 26.91 -10.18
CA GLU A 370 7.82 27.50 -10.80
C GLU A 370 7.87 27.45 -12.33
N VAL A 371 9.06 27.71 -12.91
CA VAL A 371 9.29 27.60 -14.37
C VAL A 371 9.07 26.17 -14.85
N ILE A 372 9.64 25.17 -14.17
CA ILE A 372 9.48 23.76 -14.51
C ILE A 372 8.00 23.34 -14.46
N VAL A 373 7.27 23.74 -13.40
CA VAL A 373 5.85 23.44 -13.25
C VAL A 373 5.03 24.09 -14.36
N ALA A 374 5.31 25.35 -14.70
CA ALA A 374 4.61 26.08 -15.75
C ALA A 374 4.85 25.46 -17.14
N ILE A 375 6.10 25.03 -17.43
CA ILE A 375 6.43 24.32 -18.66
C ILE A 375 5.66 23.00 -18.72
N ALA A 376 5.74 22.17 -17.68
CA ALA A 376 5.07 20.87 -17.62
C ALA A 376 3.57 20.98 -17.88
N HIS A 377 2.90 21.94 -17.21
CA HIS A 377 1.48 22.22 -17.37
C HIS A 377 1.13 22.67 -18.80
N THR A 378 2.00 23.48 -19.41
CA THR A 378 1.80 23.95 -20.79
C THR A 378 1.99 22.82 -21.78
N LEU A 379 2.98 21.95 -21.59
CA LEU A 379 3.18 20.74 -22.37
C LEU A 379 1.97 19.82 -22.30
N GLN A 380 1.49 19.55 -21.10
CA GLN A 380 0.32 18.69 -20.87
C GLN A 380 -0.95 19.25 -21.51
N LYS A 381 -1.22 20.57 -21.39
CA LYS A 381 -2.34 21.25 -22.06
C LYS A 381 -2.23 21.24 -23.59
N SER A 382 -1.02 21.21 -24.11
CA SER A 382 -0.77 21.19 -25.56
C SER A 382 -0.92 19.79 -26.15
N CYS A 383 -1.02 18.75 -25.32
CA CYS A 383 -1.13 17.35 -25.66
C CYS A 383 -2.54 16.80 -25.42
N ARG A 384 -2.88 15.67 -26.04
CA ARG A 384 -4.13 14.95 -25.86
C ARG A 384 -3.95 13.83 -24.81
N ASP A 385 -5.03 13.25 -24.32
CA ASP A 385 -4.97 12.16 -23.33
C ASP A 385 -4.17 10.93 -23.78
N LYS A 386 -4.12 10.68 -25.10
CA LYS A 386 -3.35 9.59 -25.70
C LYS A 386 -1.86 9.90 -25.95
N ASP A 387 -1.49 11.16 -25.81
CA ASP A 387 -0.11 11.59 -25.98
C ASP A 387 0.65 11.33 -24.66
N VAL A 388 1.90 10.96 -24.75
CA VAL A 388 2.76 10.78 -23.58
C VAL A 388 3.49 12.08 -23.31
N VAL A 389 3.39 12.56 -22.07
CA VAL A 389 4.15 13.73 -21.59
C VAL A 389 4.88 13.31 -20.33
N MET A 390 6.22 13.41 -20.31
CA MET A 390 7.02 13.03 -19.16
C MET A 390 8.15 14.00 -18.88
N ARG A 391 8.56 14.06 -17.62
CA ARG A 391 9.78 14.74 -17.19
C ARG A 391 10.91 13.73 -17.10
N LEU A 392 12.04 14.04 -17.75
CA LEU A 392 13.23 13.19 -17.71
C LEU A 392 14.09 13.46 -16.48
N GLY A 393 14.16 14.72 -16.06
CA GLY A 393 14.89 15.24 -14.91
C GLY A 393 15.30 16.69 -15.13
N GLY A 394 15.54 17.45 -14.06
CA GLY A 394 15.90 18.86 -14.20
C GLY A 394 14.87 19.63 -15.01
N ASP A 395 15.31 20.25 -16.07
CA ASP A 395 14.54 21.07 -17.02
C ASP A 395 14.24 20.33 -18.35
N GLU A 396 14.50 19.01 -18.40
CA GLU A 396 14.30 18.18 -19.59
C GLU A 396 12.96 17.44 -19.54
N PHE A 397 12.24 17.50 -20.67
CA PHE A 397 10.97 16.81 -20.88
C PHE A 397 10.99 15.97 -22.15
N ALA A 398 10.12 14.99 -22.20
CA ALA A 398 9.90 14.21 -23.41
C ALA A 398 8.41 14.03 -23.69
N LEU A 399 8.08 14.02 -24.97
CA LEU A 399 6.74 13.83 -25.49
C LEU A 399 6.76 12.69 -26.50
N PHE A 400 5.68 11.88 -26.52
CA PHE A 400 5.41 11.03 -27.66
C PHE A 400 3.99 11.31 -28.16
N ILE A 401 3.88 11.71 -29.44
CA ILE A 401 2.63 12.15 -30.06
C ILE A 401 2.21 11.14 -31.13
N PRO A 402 1.32 10.19 -30.83
CA PRO A 402 0.80 9.24 -31.80
C PRO A 402 0.12 9.94 -32.98
N GLY A 403 0.36 9.42 -34.20
CA GLY A 403 -0.27 9.92 -35.41
C GLY A 403 0.43 11.14 -36.07
N VAL A 404 1.49 11.67 -35.47
CA VAL A 404 2.36 12.67 -36.16
C VAL A 404 3.40 11.91 -36.94
N THR A 405 3.17 11.73 -38.24
CA THR A 405 3.97 10.86 -39.13
C THR A 405 4.76 11.60 -40.21
N ASP A 406 4.54 12.91 -40.34
CA ASP A 406 5.21 13.73 -41.32
C ASP A 406 5.69 15.07 -40.74
N ARG A 407 6.59 15.71 -41.48
CA ARG A 407 7.18 17.01 -41.09
C ARG A 407 6.16 18.15 -41.03
N LYS A 408 5.11 18.10 -41.84
CA LYS A 408 4.10 19.15 -41.86
C LYS A 408 3.28 19.13 -40.57
N CYS A 409 2.87 17.95 -40.16
CA CYS A 409 2.16 17.72 -38.86
C CYS A 409 3.06 18.06 -37.66
N ALA A 410 4.35 17.64 -37.72
CA ALA A 410 5.32 17.97 -36.68
C ALA A 410 5.52 19.49 -36.54
N ASN A 411 5.72 20.20 -37.64
CA ASN A 411 5.90 21.65 -37.61
C ASN A 411 4.64 22.40 -37.13
N ALA A 412 3.45 21.91 -37.47
CA ALA A 412 2.19 22.46 -36.96
C ALA A 412 2.07 22.28 -35.44
N PHE A 413 2.49 21.12 -34.93
CA PHE A 413 2.55 20.87 -33.48
C PHE A 413 3.54 21.83 -32.81
N PHE A 414 4.77 21.97 -33.32
CA PHE A 414 5.76 22.87 -32.73
C PHE A 414 5.29 24.31 -32.71
N LYS A 415 4.69 24.79 -33.81
CA LYS A 415 4.17 26.16 -33.89
C LYS A 415 3.16 26.39 -32.74
N ARG A 416 2.18 25.52 -32.61
CA ARG A 416 1.15 25.60 -31.54
C ARG A 416 1.79 25.52 -30.17
N LEU A 417 2.73 24.61 -29.94
CA LEU A 417 3.41 24.45 -28.68
C LEU A 417 4.21 25.71 -28.32
N PHE A 418 4.96 26.27 -29.22
CA PHE A 418 5.70 27.51 -28.98
C PHE A 418 4.78 28.71 -28.72
N GLU A 419 3.63 28.78 -29.39
CA GLU A 419 2.62 29.81 -29.11
C GLU A 419 2.12 29.71 -27.67
N ASN A 420 1.87 28.50 -27.19
CA ASN A 420 1.45 28.26 -25.81
C ASN A 420 2.57 28.55 -24.79
N LEU A 421 3.80 28.12 -25.07
CA LEU A 421 4.96 28.33 -24.19
C LEU A 421 5.30 29.81 -24.03
N LYS A 422 5.16 30.62 -25.10
CA LYS A 422 5.37 32.07 -25.06
C LYS A 422 4.36 32.82 -24.18
N GLN A 423 3.23 32.19 -23.85
CA GLN A 423 2.21 32.78 -22.98
C GLN A 423 2.47 32.52 -21.50
N ILE A 424 3.52 31.75 -21.17
CA ILE A 424 3.87 31.50 -19.78
C ILE A 424 4.31 32.83 -19.14
N GLN A 425 3.62 33.19 -18.08
CA GLN A 425 3.95 34.35 -17.25
C GLN A 425 4.17 33.87 -15.82
N ILE A 426 5.34 34.20 -15.25
CA ILE A 426 5.72 33.81 -13.90
C ILE A 426 6.22 35.07 -13.19
N GLU A 427 5.51 35.43 -12.13
CA GLU A 427 5.76 36.68 -11.39
C GLU A 427 7.15 36.72 -10.78
N SER A 428 7.67 35.59 -10.31
CA SER A 428 8.98 35.46 -9.64
C SER A 428 10.17 35.73 -10.57
N ILE A 429 10.02 35.52 -11.89
CA ILE A 429 11.08 35.79 -12.89
C ILE A 429 10.82 37.04 -13.73
N LYS A 430 9.73 37.78 -13.41
CA LYS A 430 9.32 39.01 -14.12
C LYS A 430 9.18 38.77 -15.65
N ASP A 431 9.84 39.58 -16.43
CA ASP A 431 9.83 39.54 -17.90
C ASP A 431 10.93 38.64 -18.51
N HIS A 432 11.57 37.78 -17.70
CA HIS A 432 12.61 36.90 -18.22
C HIS A 432 12.03 35.87 -19.19
N PRO A 433 12.45 35.85 -20.46
CA PRO A 433 11.86 34.93 -21.44
C PRO A 433 12.24 33.49 -21.16
N ILE A 434 11.25 32.61 -21.12
CA ILE A 434 11.45 31.14 -21.07
C ILE A 434 11.62 30.69 -22.51
N ILE A 435 12.85 30.31 -22.90
CA ILE A 435 13.19 29.86 -24.25
C ILE A 435 13.37 28.34 -24.23
N MET A 436 12.83 27.66 -25.23
CA MET A 436 12.86 26.21 -25.32
C MET A 436 13.49 25.72 -26.61
N SER A 437 14.34 24.72 -26.48
CA SER A 437 14.89 23.94 -27.60
C SER A 437 14.20 22.58 -27.70
N LEU A 438 13.77 22.23 -28.93
CA LEU A 438 13.05 20.97 -29.18
C LEU A 438 13.83 20.13 -30.20
N GLY A 439 13.95 18.84 -29.92
CA GLY A 439 14.48 17.86 -30.87
C GLY A 439 13.50 16.72 -31.09
N ALA A 440 13.18 16.38 -32.32
CA ALA A 440 12.17 15.36 -32.59
C ALA A 440 12.66 14.29 -33.56
N CYS A 441 12.11 13.08 -33.38
CA CYS A 441 12.26 11.97 -34.31
C CYS A 441 10.87 11.41 -34.68
N ILE A 442 10.59 11.33 -35.97
CA ILE A 442 9.37 10.74 -36.50
C ILE A 442 9.58 9.22 -36.61
N TYR A 443 8.68 8.45 -36.01
CA TYR A 443 8.60 7.01 -36.05
C TYR A 443 7.46 6.56 -36.96
N ASP A 444 7.74 5.79 -37.98
CA ASP A 444 6.76 5.36 -38.98
C ASP A 444 6.03 4.07 -38.68
N GLY A 445 6.37 3.42 -37.54
CA GLY A 445 5.78 2.14 -37.12
C GLY A 445 6.33 0.91 -37.85
N LYS A 446 7.31 1.06 -38.75
CA LYS A 446 7.85 -0.04 -39.54
C LYS A 446 9.22 -0.52 -39.06
N GLU A 447 10.03 0.40 -38.58
CA GLU A 447 11.36 0.11 -38.05
C GLU A 447 11.21 -0.47 -36.65
N GLU A 448 11.95 -1.51 -36.29
CA GLU A 448 12.05 -1.97 -34.91
C GLU A 448 13.02 -1.06 -34.16
N LEU A 449 12.49 -0.20 -33.31
CA LEU A 449 13.24 0.73 -32.50
C LEU A 449 12.97 0.53 -31.04
N THR A 450 14.01 0.59 -30.23
CA THR A 450 13.92 0.74 -28.78
C THR A 450 13.63 2.18 -28.39
N PHE A 451 13.21 2.38 -27.14
CA PHE A 451 13.08 3.73 -26.58
C PHE A 451 14.41 4.51 -26.68
N ASP A 452 15.53 3.86 -26.31
CA ASP A 452 16.84 4.50 -26.29
C ASP A 452 17.30 4.95 -27.69
N GLU A 453 17.03 4.18 -28.72
CA GLU A 453 17.36 4.56 -30.10
C GLU A 453 16.52 5.75 -30.58
N LEU A 454 15.23 5.74 -30.23
CA LEU A 454 14.32 6.84 -30.56
C LEU A 454 14.71 8.12 -29.82
N TYR A 455 15.03 7.97 -28.52
CA TYR A 455 15.55 9.04 -27.68
C TYR A 455 16.85 9.63 -28.27
N CYS A 456 17.83 8.79 -28.59
CA CYS A 456 19.10 9.22 -29.14
C CYS A 456 18.93 10.02 -30.43
N ARG A 457 18.01 9.60 -31.32
CA ARG A 457 17.70 10.33 -32.56
C ARG A 457 17.08 11.70 -32.27
N ALA A 458 16.18 11.79 -31.31
CA ALA A 458 15.58 13.05 -30.91
C ALA A 458 16.59 13.98 -30.22
N ASP A 459 17.49 13.43 -29.40
CA ASP A 459 18.57 14.17 -28.74
C ASP A 459 19.54 14.78 -29.76
N MET A 460 19.97 14.00 -30.76
CA MET A 460 20.79 14.54 -31.87
C MET A 460 20.11 15.72 -32.56
N ALA A 461 18.82 15.70 -32.73
CA ALA A 461 18.04 16.80 -33.27
C ALA A 461 17.97 18.00 -32.32
N MET A 462 17.77 17.75 -31.03
CA MET A 462 17.71 18.79 -29.96
C MET A 462 19.06 19.54 -29.88
N TYR A 463 20.17 18.82 -29.98
CA TYR A 463 21.50 19.45 -30.03
C TYR A 463 21.67 20.45 -31.18
N GLN A 464 20.99 20.26 -32.33
CA GLN A 464 21.01 21.24 -33.42
C GLN A 464 20.11 22.44 -33.11
N SER A 465 18.99 22.22 -32.44
CA SER A 465 18.10 23.30 -31.99
C SER A 465 18.80 24.24 -31.01
N LYS A 466 19.57 23.71 -30.07
CA LYS A 466 20.32 24.48 -29.06
C LYS A 466 21.40 25.42 -29.68
N LYS A 467 21.72 25.26 -30.95
CA LYS A 467 22.64 26.18 -31.67
C LYS A 467 21.95 27.41 -32.27
N VAL A 468 20.64 27.43 -32.25
CA VAL A 468 19.80 28.50 -32.80
C VAL A 468 19.27 29.35 -31.65
N GLU A 469 19.48 30.64 -31.67
CA GLU A 469 18.95 31.53 -30.65
C GLU A 469 17.40 31.61 -30.70
N GLY A 470 16.77 31.61 -29.53
CA GLY A 470 15.33 31.64 -29.38
C GLY A 470 14.68 30.29 -29.52
N TYR A 471 13.35 30.27 -29.60
CA TYR A 471 12.57 29.02 -29.74
C TYR A 471 12.96 28.28 -31.02
N SER A 472 13.44 27.08 -30.89
CA SER A 472 13.94 26.27 -32.01
C SER A 472 13.46 24.83 -31.94
N ALA A 473 13.12 24.25 -33.08
CA ALA A 473 12.75 22.84 -33.20
C ALA A 473 13.42 22.20 -34.42
N THR A 474 14.08 21.10 -34.23
CA THR A 474 14.73 20.31 -35.28
C THR A 474 14.15 18.90 -35.33
N ILE A 475 13.90 18.41 -36.54
CA ILE A 475 13.49 17.03 -36.79
C ILE A 475 14.65 16.23 -37.28
N TYR A 476 14.97 15.12 -36.62
CA TYR A 476 16.00 14.19 -37.01
C TYR A 476 15.90 13.80 -38.51
N LYS A 477 17.03 13.80 -39.20
CA LYS A 477 17.14 13.31 -40.58
C LYS A 477 18.01 12.07 -40.53
N LYS A 478 17.43 10.92 -40.90
CA LYS A 478 18.24 9.74 -41.18
C LYS A 478 19.20 10.09 -42.32
N LYS A 479 20.51 9.96 -42.07
CA LYS A 479 21.56 10.16 -43.10
C LYS A 479 21.49 9.07 -44.15
#